data_7e1d397ac8f88b07e801ac9a9c10eee9
#
_entry.id   7e1d397ac8f88b07e801ac9a9c10eee9
#
_cell.length_a   1.000
_cell.length_b   1.000
_cell.length_c   1.000
_cell.angle_alpha   90.00
_cell.angle_beta   90.00
_cell.angle_gamma   90.00
#
_symmetry.space_group_name_H-M   'P 1'
#
loop_
_entity.id
_entity.type
_entity.pdbx_description
1 polymer ?
#
loop_
_entity_poly.entity_id
_entity_poly.type
_entity_poly.pdbx_seq_one_letter_code
_entity_poly.pdbx_strand_id
1 'polypeptide(L)'
;MLISDPTERRLASESKRLKILKFLRDEIWSSANVLAAVAGLQSAQAIHKTLTQLERDGMVRRHLFPIAGRVTKTIWGITPHGLAHAWSDDEQYEDRPRFEPSKLVLARVPHQLDMQEARLKAEASGWGEWVRGERLWFKPAIRPDAMTVSPKGLKVAVELERTIKTKLRYQVIIREHLRAIRTGQWQVVVYITPDGMPLRLKRIFDSIDYVSINGQHEILSDKHRNLFRFISLSDWPSMEKSI
;
A
#
# COMPACT_ATOMS: atom_id res chain seq x y z
N MET A 1 3.51 1.85 -30.22
CA MET A 1 4.36 1.16 -31.22
C MET A 1 4.14 -0.34 -31.06
N LEU A 2 3.77 -1.06 -32.10
CA LEU A 2 3.61 -2.52 -32.06
C LEU A 2 4.99 -3.17 -32.20
N ILE A 3 5.36 -4.02 -31.23
CA ILE A 3 6.59 -4.80 -31.29
C ILE A 3 6.42 -5.81 -32.42
N SER A 4 7.24 -5.73 -33.48
CA SER A 4 7.13 -6.59 -34.67
C SER A 4 7.85 -7.92 -34.50
N ASP A 5 8.97 -7.94 -33.76
CA ASP A 5 9.77 -9.14 -33.52
C ASP A 5 9.06 -10.13 -32.56
N PRO A 6 8.87 -11.40 -32.96
CA PRO A 6 8.29 -12.44 -32.11
C PRO A 6 9.08 -12.67 -30.81
N THR A 7 10.41 -12.58 -30.85
CA THR A 7 11.28 -12.77 -29.67
C THR A 7 11.10 -11.64 -28.65
N GLU A 8 11.10 -10.39 -29.12
CA GLU A 8 10.84 -9.23 -28.27
C GLU A 8 9.44 -9.28 -27.65
N ARG A 9 8.43 -9.71 -28.42
CA ARG A 9 7.06 -9.90 -27.89
C ARG A 9 7.02 -10.94 -26.78
N ARG A 10 7.74 -12.06 -26.93
CA ARG A 10 7.83 -13.09 -25.89
C ARG A 10 8.48 -12.53 -24.63
N LEU A 11 9.65 -11.91 -24.75
CA LEU A 11 10.37 -11.31 -23.62
C LEU A 11 9.52 -10.24 -22.90
N ALA A 12 8.84 -9.38 -23.63
CA ALA A 12 7.93 -8.39 -23.05
C ALA A 12 6.75 -9.04 -22.31
N SER A 13 6.23 -10.15 -22.84
CA SER A 13 5.17 -10.92 -22.18
C SER A 13 5.65 -11.57 -20.89
N GLU A 14 6.83 -12.21 -20.91
CA GLU A 14 7.46 -12.85 -19.74
C GLU A 14 7.78 -11.82 -18.67
N SER A 15 8.38 -10.69 -19.02
CA SER A 15 8.65 -9.58 -18.10
C SER A 15 7.37 -9.06 -17.42
N LYS A 16 6.29 -8.89 -18.20
CA LYS A 16 4.99 -8.47 -17.67
C LYS A 16 4.42 -9.49 -16.67
N ARG A 17 4.49 -10.78 -16.99
CA ARG A 17 4.04 -11.87 -16.11
C ARG A 17 4.82 -11.88 -14.81
N LEU A 18 6.15 -11.78 -14.89
CA LEU A 18 7.01 -11.74 -13.71
C LEU A 18 6.71 -10.53 -12.81
N LYS A 19 6.51 -9.33 -13.37
CA LYS A 19 6.10 -8.14 -12.62
C LYS A 19 4.82 -8.37 -11.83
N ILE A 20 3.80 -8.98 -12.45
CA ILE A 20 2.52 -9.29 -11.80
C ILE A 20 2.74 -10.29 -10.66
N LEU A 21 3.50 -11.36 -10.89
CA LEU A 21 3.75 -12.39 -9.88
C LEU A 21 4.58 -11.82 -8.70
N LYS A 22 5.60 -11.02 -8.96
CA LYS A 22 6.38 -10.33 -7.91
C LYS A 22 5.49 -9.40 -7.06
N PHE A 23 4.63 -8.62 -7.70
CA PHE A 23 3.68 -7.77 -6.99
C PHE A 23 2.71 -8.60 -6.13
N LEU A 24 2.16 -9.68 -6.69
CA LEU A 24 1.26 -10.56 -5.94
C LEU A 24 1.97 -11.39 -4.86
N ARG A 25 3.26 -11.70 -5.00
CA ARG A 25 4.10 -12.27 -3.94
C ARG A 25 4.12 -11.35 -2.71
N ASP A 26 4.18 -10.04 -2.94
CA ASP A 26 4.21 -9.05 -1.88
C ASP A 26 2.82 -8.71 -1.33
N GLU A 27 1.82 -8.62 -2.19
CA GLU A 27 0.47 -8.16 -1.83
C GLU A 27 -0.53 -9.30 -1.60
N ILE A 28 -0.17 -10.55 -1.94
CA ILE A 28 -0.97 -11.78 -1.85
C ILE A 28 -2.10 -11.80 -2.88
N TRP A 29 -2.83 -10.69 -3.04
CA TRP A 29 -3.93 -10.54 -3.99
C TRP A 29 -4.11 -9.07 -4.41
N SER A 30 -4.77 -8.86 -5.56
CA SER A 30 -5.05 -7.53 -6.07
C SER A 30 -6.26 -7.51 -7.02
N SER A 31 -6.67 -6.32 -7.44
CA SER A 31 -7.67 -6.12 -8.49
C SER A 31 -7.02 -6.07 -9.87
N ALA A 32 -7.82 -6.31 -10.92
CA ALA A 32 -7.34 -6.20 -12.30
C ALA A 32 -6.87 -4.77 -12.64
N ASN A 33 -7.49 -3.73 -12.08
CA ASN A 33 -7.05 -2.35 -12.29
C ASN A 33 -5.63 -2.10 -11.75
N VAL A 34 -5.36 -2.51 -10.52
CA VAL A 34 -4.03 -2.38 -9.92
C VAL A 34 -3.00 -3.21 -10.70
N LEU A 35 -3.33 -4.47 -11.06
CA LEU A 35 -2.43 -5.33 -11.84
C LEU A 35 -2.18 -4.79 -13.26
N ALA A 36 -3.13 -4.09 -13.86
CA ALA A 36 -2.91 -3.37 -15.10
C ALA A 36 -1.85 -2.28 -14.93
N ALA A 37 -1.96 -1.47 -13.87
CA ALA A 37 -0.96 -0.44 -13.55
C ALA A 37 0.44 -1.06 -13.30
N VAL A 38 0.54 -2.15 -12.55
CA VAL A 38 1.79 -2.93 -12.37
C VAL A 38 2.41 -3.35 -13.70
N ALA A 39 1.58 -3.74 -14.66
CA ALA A 39 2.00 -4.15 -15.99
C ALA A 39 2.25 -2.97 -16.96
N GLY A 40 2.10 -1.73 -16.53
CA GLY A 40 2.20 -0.54 -17.36
C GLY A 40 1.05 -0.37 -18.36
N LEU A 41 -0.14 -0.93 -18.04
CA LEU A 41 -1.34 -0.89 -18.88
C LEU A 41 -2.38 0.06 -18.31
N GLN A 42 -3.20 0.67 -19.18
CA GLN A 42 -4.14 1.72 -18.80
C GLN A 42 -5.49 1.21 -18.27
N SER A 43 -5.81 -0.09 -18.41
CA SER A 43 -7.12 -0.59 -18.02
C SER A 43 -7.12 -2.06 -17.60
N ALA A 44 -8.10 -2.42 -16.77
CA ALA A 44 -8.36 -3.82 -16.41
C ALA A 44 -8.63 -4.71 -17.63
N GLN A 45 -9.24 -4.17 -18.68
CA GLN A 45 -9.51 -4.93 -19.89
C GLN A 45 -8.22 -5.31 -20.63
N ALA A 46 -7.23 -4.39 -20.67
CA ALA A 46 -5.95 -4.64 -21.32
C ALA A 46 -5.13 -5.77 -20.66
N ILE A 47 -5.29 -5.97 -19.34
CA ILE A 47 -4.58 -7.01 -18.60
C ILE A 47 -5.32 -8.37 -18.60
N HIS A 48 -6.59 -8.40 -18.96
CA HIS A 48 -7.46 -9.57 -18.81
C HIS A 48 -6.89 -10.84 -19.47
N LYS A 49 -6.37 -10.73 -20.71
CA LYS A 49 -5.75 -11.86 -21.42
C LYS A 49 -4.57 -12.45 -20.63
N THR A 50 -3.71 -11.60 -20.06
CA THR A 50 -2.56 -12.03 -19.26
C THR A 50 -3.01 -12.72 -17.98
N LEU A 51 -3.99 -12.16 -17.27
CA LEU A 51 -4.51 -12.75 -16.04
C LEU A 51 -5.21 -14.09 -16.27
N THR A 52 -5.99 -14.22 -17.36
CA THR A 52 -6.62 -15.49 -17.76
C THR A 52 -5.57 -16.54 -18.12
N GLN A 53 -4.47 -16.13 -18.76
CA GLN A 53 -3.39 -17.08 -19.05
C GLN A 53 -2.66 -17.52 -17.78
N LEU A 54 -2.35 -16.58 -16.85
CA LEU A 54 -1.76 -16.92 -15.55
C LEU A 54 -2.67 -17.83 -14.71
N GLU A 55 -3.99 -17.67 -14.82
CA GLU A 55 -4.98 -18.55 -14.17
C GLU A 55 -4.96 -19.96 -14.78
N ARG A 56 -4.94 -20.09 -16.11
CA ARG A 56 -4.82 -21.37 -16.81
C ARG A 56 -3.52 -22.10 -16.48
N ASP A 57 -2.43 -21.35 -16.36
CA ASP A 57 -1.12 -21.87 -15.95
C ASP A 57 -1.06 -22.19 -14.44
N GLY A 58 -2.15 -21.99 -13.69
CA GLY A 58 -2.24 -22.26 -12.26
C GLY A 58 -1.44 -21.31 -11.36
N MET A 59 -0.92 -20.21 -11.90
CA MET A 59 -0.07 -19.27 -11.16
C MET A 59 -0.86 -18.28 -10.32
N VAL A 60 -2.07 -17.93 -10.76
CA VAL A 60 -3.00 -17.08 -10.00
C VAL A 60 -4.36 -17.74 -9.92
N ARG A 61 -5.15 -17.31 -8.94
CA ARG A 61 -6.53 -17.75 -8.78
C ARG A 61 -7.46 -16.55 -8.78
N ARG A 62 -8.48 -16.60 -9.62
CA ARG A 62 -9.58 -15.65 -9.63
C ARG A 62 -10.56 -15.96 -8.49
N HIS A 63 -10.99 -14.94 -7.78
CA HIS A 63 -12.02 -15.04 -6.76
C HIS A 63 -13.04 -13.91 -6.91
N LEU A 64 -14.31 -14.30 -6.93
CA LEU A 64 -15.45 -13.40 -6.99
C LEU A 64 -16.03 -13.24 -5.59
N PHE A 65 -16.28 -12.02 -5.17
CA PHE A 65 -16.95 -11.77 -3.89
C PHE A 65 -18.09 -10.74 -4.05
N PRO A 66 -19.20 -10.95 -3.33
CA PRO A 66 -20.32 -10.03 -3.38
C PRO A 66 -19.98 -8.73 -2.63
N ILE A 67 -20.37 -7.60 -3.23
CA ILE A 67 -20.49 -6.33 -2.54
C ILE A 67 -21.98 -6.07 -2.29
N ALA A 68 -22.28 -5.19 -1.32
CA ALA A 68 -23.65 -4.78 -1.03
C ALA A 68 -24.41 -4.40 -2.34
N GLY A 69 -25.56 -5.03 -2.52
CA GLY A 69 -26.31 -4.94 -3.77
C GLY A 69 -25.79 -5.89 -4.83
N ARG A 70 -26.25 -6.56 -5.60
CA ARG A 70 -25.95 -7.55 -6.68
C ARG A 70 -24.63 -7.35 -7.45
N VAL A 71 -23.71 -6.53 -6.97
CA VAL A 71 -22.42 -6.26 -7.61
C VAL A 71 -21.36 -7.22 -7.08
N THR A 72 -20.72 -7.95 -7.97
CA THR A 72 -19.54 -8.77 -7.63
C THR A 72 -18.27 -8.06 -8.03
N LYS A 73 -17.27 -8.08 -7.15
CA LYS A 73 -15.90 -7.70 -7.51
C LYS A 73 -15.04 -8.93 -7.72
N THR A 74 -14.10 -8.81 -8.63
CA THR A 74 -13.10 -9.84 -8.91
C THR A 74 -11.77 -9.40 -8.34
N ILE A 75 -11.13 -10.30 -7.63
CA ILE A 75 -9.71 -10.20 -7.23
C ILE A 75 -8.93 -11.38 -7.78
N TRP A 76 -7.62 -11.19 -7.88
CA TRP A 76 -6.66 -12.15 -8.36
C TRP A 76 -5.61 -12.38 -7.28
N GLY A 77 -5.48 -13.61 -6.84
CA GLY A 77 -4.56 -13.96 -5.77
C GLY A 77 -3.50 -14.95 -6.24
N ILE A 78 -2.31 -14.87 -5.65
CA ILE A 78 -1.19 -15.74 -5.98
C ILE A 78 -1.41 -17.15 -5.41
N THR A 79 -1.08 -18.17 -6.20
CA THR A 79 -1.10 -19.58 -5.78
C THR A 79 0.29 -20.00 -5.27
N PRO A 80 0.44 -21.20 -4.67
CA PRO A 80 1.78 -21.76 -4.36
C PRO A 80 2.65 -21.91 -5.62
N HIS A 81 2.04 -22.31 -6.75
CA HIS A 81 2.75 -22.41 -8.02
C HIS A 81 3.22 -21.03 -8.51
N GLY A 82 2.35 -20.02 -8.43
CA GLY A 82 2.72 -18.64 -8.78
C GLY A 82 3.83 -18.08 -7.90
N LEU A 83 3.82 -18.41 -6.59
CA LEU A 83 4.90 -18.02 -5.68
C LEU A 83 6.25 -18.59 -6.10
N ALA A 84 6.31 -19.86 -6.52
CA ALA A 84 7.55 -20.47 -7.01
C ALA A 84 8.12 -19.76 -8.24
N HIS A 85 7.26 -19.13 -9.07
CA HIS A 85 7.65 -18.38 -10.27
C HIS A 85 7.75 -16.86 -10.06
N ALA A 86 7.62 -16.38 -8.82
CA ALA A 86 7.63 -14.95 -8.50
C ALA A 86 9.01 -14.42 -8.08
N TRP A 87 10.07 -15.18 -8.32
CA TRP A 87 11.46 -14.87 -7.97
C TRP A 87 12.31 -14.74 -9.22
N SER A 88 13.28 -13.82 -9.21
CA SER A 88 14.34 -13.78 -10.22
C SER A 88 15.53 -14.60 -9.73
N ASP A 89 16.43 -14.97 -10.63
CA ASP A 89 17.62 -15.79 -10.33
C ASP A 89 18.57 -15.13 -9.31
N ASP A 90 18.52 -13.80 -9.21
CA ASP A 90 19.32 -12.98 -8.28
C ASP A 90 18.65 -12.77 -6.92
N GLU A 91 17.39 -13.20 -6.73
CA GLU A 91 16.66 -13.06 -5.48
C GLU A 91 16.78 -14.31 -4.61
N GLN A 92 17.03 -14.12 -3.32
CA GLN A 92 16.94 -15.21 -2.35
C GLN A 92 15.48 -15.60 -2.13
N TYR A 93 15.19 -16.91 -2.23
CA TYR A 93 13.85 -17.42 -1.96
C TYR A 93 13.49 -17.23 -0.48
N GLU A 94 12.28 -16.72 -0.26
CA GLU A 94 11.65 -16.61 1.05
C GLU A 94 10.26 -17.23 1.03
N ASP A 95 9.88 -17.89 2.12
CA ASP A 95 8.50 -18.38 2.26
C ASP A 95 7.54 -17.21 2.38
N ARG A 96 6.54 -17.18 1.52
CA ARG A 96 5.54 -16.12 1.42
C ARG A 96 4.13 -16.68 1.47
N PRO A 97 3.19 -15.99 2.13
CA PRO A 97 1.82 -16.44 2.20
C PRO A 97 1.16 -16.44 0.81
N ARG A 98 0.41 -17.50 0.53
CA ARG A 98 -0.45 -17.62 -0.66
C ARG A 98 -1.82 -16.99 -0.43
N PHE A 99 -2.54 -16.76 -1.49
CA PHE A 99 -3.93 -16.32 -1.42
C PHE A 99 -4.87 -17.46 -0.97
N GLU A 100 -5.61 -17.21 0.09
CA GLU A 100 -6.67 -18.08 0.59
C GLU A 100 -7.98 -17.26 0.67
N PRO A 101 -8.99 -17.57 -0.17
CA PRO A 101 -10.26 -16.82 -0.18
C PRO A 101 -10.97 -16.75 1.16
N SER A 102 -10.88 -17.80 1.97
CA SER A 102 -11.48 -17.86 3.31
C SER A 102 -10.88 -16.86 4.32
N LYS A 103 -9.65 -16.39 4.07
CA LYS A 103 -8.98 -15.37 4.89
C LYS A 103 -9.25 -13.94 4.42
N LEU A 104 -10.01 -13.76 3.33
CA LEU A 104 -10.35 -12.44 2.82
C LEU A 104 -11.35 -11.74 3.71
N VAL A 105 -10.94 -10.63 4.32
CA VAL A 105 -11.82 -9.77 5.11
C VAL A 105 -12.38 -8.68 4.21
N LEU A 106 -13.65 -8.82 3.79
CA LEU A 106 -14.28 -7.94 2.79
C LEU A 106 -14.24 -6.46 3.18
N ALA A 107 -14.42 -6.14 4.46
CA ALA A 107 -14.35 -4.76 4.96
C ALA A 107 -12.98 -4.10 4.77
N ARG A 108 -11.91 -4.90 4.66
CA ARG A 108 -10.53 -4.41 4.46
C ARG A 108 -10.12 -4.31 2.99
N VAL A 109 -10.92 -4.88 2.07
CA VAL A 109 -10.58 -4.88 0.64
C VAL A 109 -10.37 -3.47 0.09
N PRO A 110 -11.25 -2.48 0.32
CA PRO A 110 -11.03 -1.13 -0.18
C PRO A 110 -9.74 -0.49 0.35
N HIS A 111 -9.48 -0.63 1.64
CA HIS A 111 -8.26 -0.11 2.26
C HIS A 111 -7.00 -0.73 1.64
N GLN A 112 -6.99 -2.04 1.45
CA GLN A 112 -5.83 -2.75 0.88
C GLN A 112 -5.60 -2.37 -0.59
N LEU A 113 -6.64 -2.16 -1.38
CA LEU A 113 -6.51 -1.70 -2.76
C LEU A 113 -5.98 -0.26 -2.84
N ASP A 114 -6.45 0.63 -1.95
CA ASP A 114 -5.93 1.99 -1.87
C ASP A 114 -4.45 2.02 -1.45
N MET A 115 -4.04 1.12 -0.53
CA MET A 115 -2.63 0.95 -0.16
C MET A 115 -1.76 0.48 -1.33
N GLN A 116 -2.26 -0.45 -2.14
CA GLN A 116 -1.57 -0.91 -3.35
C GLN A 116 -1.46 0.21 -4.38
N GLU A 117 -2.50 1.02 -4.56
CA GLU A 117 -2.46 2.19 -5.43
C GLU A 117 -1.45 3.23 -4.91
N ALA A 118 -1.45 3.50 -3.61
CA ALA A 118 -0.49 4.41 -2.98
C ALA A 118 0.96 3.93 -3.18
N ARG A 119 1.22 2.62 -3.03
CA ARG A 119 2.52 2.01 -3.31
C ARG A 119 2.96 2.27 -4.76
N LEU A 120 2.11 1.98 -5.74
CA LEU A 120 2.45 2.13 -7.15
C LEU A 120 2.72 3.59 -7.52
N LYS A 121 1.95 4.53 -6.98
CA LYS A 121 2.19 5.97 -7.18
C LYS A 121 3.53 6.41 -6.57
N ALA A 122 3.86 5.92 -5.39
CA ALA A 122 5.13 6.18 -4.72
C ALA A 122 6.31 5.64 -5.55
N GLU A 123 6.28 4.36 -5.92
CA GLU A 123 7.32 3.71 -6.73
C GLU A 123 7.51 4.43 -8.08
N ALA A 124 6.43 4.81 -8.77
CA ALA A 124 6.48 5.57 -10.02
C ALA A 124 7.08 6.97 -9.87
N SER A 125 7.09 7.51 -8.65
CA SER A 125 7.65 8.84 -8.31
C SER A 125 9.03 8.74 -7.65
N GLY A 126 9.69 7.59 -7.72
CA GLY A 126 11.05 7.38 -7.21
C GLY A 126 11.13 7.18 -5.70
N TRP A 127 10.01 6.90 -5.03
CA TRP A 127 10.04 6.44 -3.65
C TRP A 127 10.48 4.98 -3.61
N GLY A 128 11.24 4.60 -2.60
CA GLY A 128 11.79 3.25 -2.46
C GLY A 128 11.39 2.57 -1.15
N GLU A 129 11.85 1.32 -1.02
CA GLU A 129 11.73 0.54 0.21
C GLU A 129 10.29 0.48 0.76
N TRP A 130 9.29 0.27 -0.11
CA TRP A 130 7.91 0.12 0.37
C TRP A 130 7.75 -1.20 1.12
N VAL A 131 7.57 -1.11 2.43
CA VAL A 131 7.41 -2.25 3.32
C VAL A 131 6.08 -2.14 4.04
N ARG A 132 5.21 -3.14 3.90
CA ARG A 132 3.95 -3.20 4.64
C ARG A 132 4.21 -3.32 6.14
N GLY A 133 3.38 -2.69 6.96
CA GLY A 133 3.57 -2.64 8.40
C GLY A 133 3.69 -4.01 9.07
N GLU A 134 2.97 -5.03 8.57
CA GLU A 134 3.05 -6.40 9.06
C GLU A 134 4.38 -7.12 8.74
N ARG A 135 5.19 -6.56 7.84
CA ARG A 135 6.50 -7.10 7.42
C ARG A 135 7.68 -6.31 7.95
N LEU A 136 7.43 -5.33 8.80
CA LEU A 136 8.53 -4.61 9.44
C LEU A 136 9.37 -5.59 10.27
N TRP A 137 10.69 -5.54 10.10
CA TRP A 137 11.67 -6.37 10.80
C TRP A 137 11.74 -6.09 12.31
N PHE A 138 11.18 -4.96 12.74
CA PHE A 138 11.04 -4.58 14.14
C PHE A 138 9.55 -4.47 14.52
N LYS A 139 9.25 -4.52 15.82
CA LYS A 139 7.88 -4.40 16.34
C LYS A 139 7.67 -3.01 16.95
N PRO A 140 7.16 -2.03 16.20
CA PRO A 140 6.85 -0.71 16.75
C PRO A 140 5.65 -0.79 17.71
N ALA A 141 5.57 0.15 18.66
CA ALA A 141 4.42 0.27 19.57
C ALA A 141 3.12 0.57 18.80
N ILE A 142 3.23 1.35 17.72
CA ILE A 142 2.19 1.49 16.70
C ILE A 142 2.72 0.94 15.38
N ARG A 143 1.91 0.12 14.73
CA ARG A 143 2.25 -0.43 13.42
C ARG A 143 1.59 0.44 12.35
N PRO A 144 2.39 1.17 11.53
CA PRO A 144 1.84 1.89 10.39
C PRO A 144 1.33 0.91 9.33
N ASP A 145 0.49 1.38 8.42
CA ASP A 145 0.04 0.57 7.28
C ASP A 145 1.20 0.19 6.35
N ALA A 146 2.15 1.13 6.14
CA ALA A 146 3.41 0.86 5.45
C ALA A 146 4.53 1.80 5.93
N MET A 147 5.76 1.44 5.60
CA MET A 147 6.93 2.33 5.61
C MET A 147 7.52 2.44 4.22
N THR A 148 8.08 3.60 3.90
CA THR A 148 8.76 3.85 2.63
C THR A 148 9.86 4.90 2.82
N VAL A 149 10.74 5.02 1.83
CA VAL A 149 11.79 6.05 1.80
C VAL A 149 11.47 7.03 0.67
N SER A 150 11.38 8.31 1.01
CA SER A 150 11.15 9.36 0.01
C SER A 150 12.36 9.52 -0.92
N PRO A 151 12.23 10.16 -2.10
CA PRO A 151 13.37 10.46 -2.98
C PRO A 151 14.48 11.30 -2.32
N LYS A 152 14.16 11.99 -1.22
CA LYS A 152 15.11 12.76 -0.40
C LYS A 152 15.73 11.94 0.76
N GLY A 153 15.50 10.64 0.80
CA GLY A 153 16.04 9.73 1.83
C GLY A 153 15.33 9.76 3.17
N LEU A 154 14.16 10.40 3.29
CA LEU A 154 13.38 10.41 4.53
C LEU A 154 12.63 9.09 4.71
N LYS A 155 12.76 8.47 5.88
CA LYS A 155 11.93 7.34 6.30
C LYS A 155 10.54 7.85 6.69
N VAL A 156 9.53 7.36 6.03
CA VAL A 156 8.15 7.83 6.16
C VAL A 156 7.25 6.67 6.60
N ALA A 157 6.52 6.86 7.70
CA ALA A 157 5.40 5.99 8.04
C ALA A 157 4.17 6.44 7.27
N VAL A 158 3.49 5.51 6.61
CA VAL A 158 2.27 5.74 5.84
C VAL A 158 1.08 5.17 6.59
N GLU A 159 0.07 5.99 6.80
CA GLU A 159 -1.24 5.65 7.35
C GLU A 159 -2.31 5.94 6.31
N LEU A 160 -3.11 4.97 5.94
CA LEU A 160 -4.24 5.16 5.04
C LEU A 160 -5.54 5.24 5.85
N GLU A 161 -6.09 6.44 5.94
CA GLU A 161 -7.26 6.71 6.74
C GLU A 161 -8.51 6.92 5.87
N ARG A 162 -9.40 5.94 5.86
CA ARG A 162 -10.66 6.01 5.10
C ARG A 162 -11.83 6.58 5.89
N THR A 163 -11.72 6.53 7.23
CA THR A 163 -12.77 6.99 8.15
C THR A 163 -12.15 7.70 9.34
N ILE A 164 -12.73 8.81 9.71
CA ILE A 164 -12.24 9.61 10.84
C ILE A 164 -12.54 8.88 12.16
N LYS A 165 -11.50 8.69 12.96
CA LYS A 165 -11.57 8.13 14.32
C LYS A 165 -11.89 9.22 15.34
N THR A 166 -12.13 8.84 16.57
CA THR A 166 -12.33 9.79 17.69
C THR A 166 -11.03 10.54 18.02
N LYS A 167 -11.16 11.76 18.56
CA LYS A 167 -10.04 12.58 19.04
C LYS A 167 -9.16 11.81 20.03
N LEU A 168 -9.76 11.11 20.98
CA LEU A 168 -9.04 10.29 21.97
C LEU A 168 -8.19 9.19 21.30
N ARG A 169 -8.71 8.54 20.25
CA ARG A 169 -7.95 7.53 19.51
C ARG A 169 -6.75 8.16 18.80
N TYR A 170 -6.91 9.34 18.22
CA TYR A 170 -5.78 10.06 17.61
C TYR A 170 -4.75 10.54 18.62
N GLN A 171 -5.13 10.94 19.83
CA GLN A 171 -4.16 11.24 20.89
C GLN A 171 -3.20 10.05 21.17
N VAL A 172 -3.76 8.84 21.24
CA VAL A 172 -2.95 7.63 21.43
C VAL A 172 -2.04 7.39 20.21
N ILE A 173 -2.59 7.50 19.00
CA ILE A 173 -1.84 7.28 17.76
C ILE A 173 -0.70 8.29 17.60
N ILE A 174 -0.97 9.57 17.81
CA ILE A 174 0.04 10.65 17.75
C ILE A 174 1.16 10.36 18.74
N ARG A 175 0.83 10.03 19.98
CA ARG A 175 1.82 9.69 21.02
C ARG A 175 2.76 8.58 20.56
N GLU A 176 2.22 7.50 20.02
CA GLU A 176 3.04 6.36 19.63
C GLU A 176 3.89 6.68 18.39
N HIS A 177 3.38 7.46 17.44
CA HIS A 177 4.19 7.93 16.31
C HIS A 177 5.32 8.87 16.77
N LEU A 178 5.06 9.80 17.71
CA LEU A 178 6.10 10.67 18.26
C LEU A 178 7.19 9.86 18.99
N ARG A 179 6.81 8.80 19.71
CA ARG A 179 7.78 7.87 20.32
C ARG A 179 8.65 7.18 19.26
N ALA A 180 8.03 6.68 18.20
CA ALA A 180 8.73 6.02 17.11
C ALA A 180 9.68 6.97 16.35
N ILE A 181 9.27 8.22 16.14
CA ILE A 181 10.12 9.28 15.57
C ILE A 181 11.32 9.55 16.48
N ARG A 182 11.08 9.69 17.78
CA ARG A 182 12.15 9.93 18.76
C ARG A 182 13.18 8.79 18.82
N THR A 183 12.75 7.56 18.56
CA THR A 183 13.65 6.38 18.50
C THR A 183 14.21 6.12 17.10
N GLY A 184 13.98 7.02 16.13
CA GLY A 184 14.57 6.93 14.78
C GLY A 184 13.97 5.87 13.87
N GLN A 185 12.78 5.33 14.18
CA GLN A 185 12.11 4.35 13.35
C GLN A 185 11.64 4.95 12.03
N TRP A 186 11.06 6.15 12.08
CA TRP A 186 10.75 7.01 10.93
C TRP A 186 10.90 8.49 11.32
N GLN A 187 10.81 9.38 10.35
CA GLN A 187 11.02 10.82 10.56
C GLN A 187 9.72 11.62 10.38
N VAL A 188 8.81 11.13 9.54
CA VAL A 188 7.54 11.79 9.21
C VAL A 188 6.44 10.74 9.12
N VAL A 189 5.22 11.14 9.43
CA VAL A 189 4.02 10.33 9.23
C VAL A 189 3.16 11.00 8.16
N VAL A 190 2.77 10.24 7.14
CA VAL A 190 1.87 10.73 6.09
C VAL A 190 0.54 10.00 6.18
N TYR A 191 -0.52 10.76 6.37
CA TYR A 191 -1.89 10.28 6.28
C TYR A 191 -2.40 10.45 4.85
N ILE A 192 -2.58 9.33 4.17
CA ILE A 192 -3.24 9.28 2.85
C ILE A 192 -4.73 9.04 3.07
N THR A 193 -5.56 9.89 2.50
CA THR A 193 -7.02 9.82 2.70
C THR A 193 -7.76 9.89 1.35
N PRO A 194 -9.05 9.52 1.29
CA PRO A 194 -9.90 9.88 0.17
C PRO A 194 -9.93 11.41 -0.04
N ASP A 195 -10.26 11.83 -1.26
CA ASP A 195 -10.37 13.25 -1.62
C ASP A 195 -11.37 13.99 -0.70
N GLY A 196 -11.06 15.24 -0.39
CA GLY A 196 -11.86 16.08 0.51
C GLY A 196 -11.68 15.80 2.01
N MET A 197 -10.93 14.76 2.39
CA MET A 197 -10.70 14.39 3.80
C MET A 197 -9.43 14.99 4.44
N PRO A 198 -8.35 15.34 3.71
CA PRO A 198 -7.09 15.76 4.35
C PRO A 198 -7.27 16.93 5.31
N LEU A 199 -7.90 18.02 4.88
CA LEU A 199 -8.18 19.21 5.72
C LEU A 199 -9.02 18.88 6.96
N ARG A 200 -10.01 18.00 6.82
CA ARG A 200 -10.86 17.60 7.94
C ARG A 200 -10.07 16.81 8.97
N LEU A 201 -9.22 15.89 8.53
CA LEU A 201 -8.36 15.12 9.42
C LEU A 201 -7.33 16.02 10.11
N LYS A 202 -6.69 16.92 9.35
CA LYS A 202 -5.75 17.90 9.91
C LYS A 202 -6.38 18.74 11.02
N ARG A 203 -7.60 19.27 10.82
CA ARG A 203 -8.32 20.05 11.86
C ARG A 203 -8.50 19.27 13.17
N ILE A 204 -8.72 17.95 13.08
CA ILE A 204 -8.82 17.11 14.29
C ILE A 204 -7.45 17.02 14.98
N PHE A 205 -6.39 16.79 14.22
CA PHE A 205 -5.04 16.78 14.78
C PHE A 205 -4.67 18.13 15.42
N ASP A 206 -4.98 19.23 14.75
CA ASP A 206 -4.74 20.59 15.26
C ASP A 206 -5.53 20.89 16.54
N SER A 207 -6.69 20.27 16.73
CA SER A 207 -7.50 20.40 17.94
C SER A 207 -6.99 19.61 19.13
N ILE A 208 -5.96 18.79 18.96
CA ILE A 208 -5.33 18.00 20.03
C ILE A 208 -4.19 18.83 20.62
N ASP A 209 -4.36 19.30 21.85
CA ASP A 209 -3.41 20.20 22.50
C ASP A 209 -2.27 19.45 23.16
N TYR A 210 -2.51 18.22 23.62
CA TYR A 210 -1.53 17.41 24.34
C TYR A 210 -1.71 15.91 24.08
N VAL A 211 -0.66 15.16 24.38
CA VAL A 211 -0.68 13.70 24.50
C VAL A 211 -0.21 13.30 25.89
N SER A 212 -0.69 12.15 26.40
CA SER A 212 -0.24 11.66 27.70
C SER A 212 0.93 10.69 27.54
N ILE A 213 2.09 11.01 28.09
CA ILE A 213 3.28 10.17 28.13
C ILE A 213 3.61 9.89 29.61
N ASN A 214 3.58 8.62 30.01
CA ASN A 214 3.85 8.19 31.40
C ASN A 214 3.03 8.96 32.44
N GLY A 215 1.77 9.25 32.14
CA GLY A 215 0.87 9.98 33.02
C GLY A 215 1.03 11.52 33.01
N GLN A 216 2.03 12.05 32.33
CA GLN A 216 2.24 13.49 32.15
C GLN A 216 1.67 13.96 30.80
N HIS A 217 1.14 15.21 30.80
CA HIS A 217 0.66 15.85 29.57
C HIS A 217 1.83 16.53 28.85
N GLU A 218 2.13 16.08 27.64
CA GLU A 218 3.09 16.73 26.75
C GLU A 218 2.33 17.57 25.73
N ILE A 219 2.55 18.88 25.75
CA ILE A 219 1.87 19.83 24.84
C ILE A 219 2.42 19.65 23.41
N LEU A 220 1.52 19.57 22.46
CA LEU A 220 1.86 19.46 21.04
C LEU A 220 2.19 20.84 20.46
N SER A 221 3.47 21.11 20.26
CA SER A 221 3.96 22.31 19.58
C SER A 221 3.90 22.15 18.06
N ASP A 222 4.12 23.24 17.32
CA ASP A 222 4.20 23.21 15.86
C ASP A 222 5.28 22.25 15.35
N LYS A 223 6.38 22.06 16.08
CA LYS A 223 7.41 21.06 15.74
C LYS A 223 6.82 19.64 15.68
N HIS A 224 5.96 19.29 16.64
CA HIS A 224 5.30 17.99 16.67
C HIS A 224 4.25 17.88 15.54
N ARG A 225 3.48 18.95 15.31
CA ARG A 225 2.43 18.96 14.26
C ARG A 225 3.03 18.82 12.88
N ASN A 226 4.16 19.45 12.61
CA ASN A 226 4.87 19.39 11.32
C ASN A 226 5.46 18.01 10.99
N LEU A 227 5.44 17.06 11.92
CA LEU A 227 5.82 15.66 11.66
C LEU A 227 4.68 14.84 11.04
N PHE A 228 3.47 15.39 11.01
CA PHE A 228 2.29 14.75 10.42
C PHE A 228 1.88 15.52 9.17
N ARG A 229 1.72 14.81 8.07
CA ARG A 229 1.31 15.34 6.77
C ARG A 229 0.01 14.68 6.35
N PHE A 230 -0.85 15.43 5.69
CA PHE A 230 -2.16 14.98 5.25
C PHE A 230 -2.29 15.23 3.76
N ILE A 231 -2.64 14.20 3.01
CA ILE A 231 -2.72 14.29 1.55
C ILE A 231 -3.83 13.37 1.03
N SER A 232 -4.47 13.76 -0.07
CA SER A 232 -5.41 12.88 -0.75
C SER A 232 -4.68 11.77 -1.52
N LEU A 233 -5.35 10.64 -1.73
CA LEU A 233 -4.79 9.56 -2.57
C LEU A 233 -4.56 10.03 -4.02
N SER A 234 -5.38 10.97 -4.51
CA SER A 234 -5.21 11.57 -5.85
C SER A 234 -3.92 12.38 -5.96
N ASP A 235 -3.55 13.14 -4.92
CA ASP A 235 -2.37 14.01 -4.90
C ASP A 235 -1.09 13.30 -4.46
N TRP A 236 -1.22 12.15 -3.76
CA TRP A 236 -0.09 11.35 -3.35
C TRP A 236 0.74 10.89 -4.55
N PRO A 237 2.09 10.89 -4.52
CA PRO A 237 2.97 11.19 -3.39
C PRO A 237 3.59 12.62 -3.41
N SER A 238 2.93 13.62 -3.95
CA SER A 238 3.43 14.98 -4.00
C SER A 238 3.44 15.61 -2.59
N MET A 239 4.58 15.53 -1.90
CA MET A 239 4.73 16.10 -0.56
C MET A 239 4.55 17.63 -0.51
N GLU A 240 4.67 18.31 -1.64
CA GLU A 240 4.40 19.75 -1.76
C GLU A 240 2.91 20.08 -1.62
N LYS A 241 2.03 19.13 -1.98
CA LYS A 241 0.58 19.25 -1.83
C LYS A 241 0.06 18.77 -0.46
N SER A 242 0.93 18.24 0.41
CA SER A 242 0.54 17.83 1.75
C SER A 242 0.33 19.07 2.65
N ILE A 243 -0.66 18.99 3.53
CA ILE A 243 -1.07 20.03 4.45
C ILE A 243 -0.82 19.62 5.89
#